data_165b134eb6cc6690fc0e64d6d50b28e8
#
_entry.id   165b134eb6cc6690fc0e64d6d50b28e8
#
_cell.length_a   1.000
_cell.length_b   1.000
_cell.length_c   1.000
_cell.angle_alpha   90.00
_cell.angle_beta   90.00
_cell.angle_gamma   90.00
#
_symmetry.space_group_name_H-M   'P 1'
#
loop_
_entity.id
_entity.type
_entity.pdbx_description
1 polymer ?
#
loop_
_entity_poly.entity_id
_entity_poly.type
_entity_poly.pdbx_seq_one_letter_code
_entity_poly.pdbx_strand_id
1 'polypeptide(L)'
;MQTEKSGQEYLEQVLACLEKRLEEVNASIEAGAREIEDMHEYYWENYTEMDQYGYEEFDNRQALLAQVNANQEQLLLRKRFRNMQDSPFFGRVDFIYQGDEEPEQFYIGIGNLAERAGSRPLVNDWRAPVSGLFYDYDKGLASYEAPQGVFEGEISSKWQYKIRRGKLVYEFESDIKIDDDILKAELGGSGEVQLKNIIRTIQKEQNAIIRNTEDRIMVIQGTAGSGKTSVALHRIAYLLYHDRKNLKSSNILILSPNSVFADYISHILPELGEENIREMSFDLFAYRELQDVAADCEDKYDQIEKAVKNPDTWKQYREKQSPEFVSRLQGFMMSLEDELMNFRDVEYKGCSIKESEIIRLFYFRFQDIPLLSRMEAVAEYFIDQVETLRDRDLSEEEKDERSEER
;
A
#
# COMPACT_ATOMS: atom_id res chain seq x y z
N MET A 1 18.17 33.15 23.71
CA MET A 1 18.19 31.96 24.58
C MET A 1 16.74 31.48 24.71
N GLN A 2 16.30 30.53 23.91
CA GLN A 2 15.08 29.78 24.23
C GLN A 2 15.48 28.88 25.41
N THR A 3 14.82 29.05 26.55
CA THR A 3 14.96 28.18 27.71
C THR A 3 14.63 26.75 27.23
N GLU A 4 15.57 25.84 27.39
CA GLU A 4 15.39 24.41 27.08
C GLU A 4 14.19 23.90 27.88
N LYS A 5 13.09 23.59 27.19
CA LYS A 5 11.87 23.07 27.83
C LYS A 5 12.19 21.66 28.34
N SER A 6 11.79 21.36 29.56
CA SER A 6 11.85 19.99 30.07
C SER A 6 10.95 19.08 29.19
N GLY A 7 11.26 17.79 29.10
CA GLY A 7 10.43 16.84 28.36
C GLY A 7 8.98 16.82 28.83
N GLN A 8 8.73 17.09 30.12
CA GLN A 8 7.39 17.23 30.69
C GLN A 8 6.63 18.45 30.14
N GLU A 9 7.27 19.64 30.11
CA GLU A 9 6.66 20.85 29.56
C GLU A 9 6.35 20.73 28.06
N TYR A 10 7.24 20.07 27.33
CA TYR A 10 7.01 19.81 25.92
C TYR A 10 5.86 18.83 25.69
N LEU A 11 5.79 17.78 26.52
CA LEU A 11 4.69 16.83 26.48
C LEU A 11 3.33 17.51 26.70
N GLU A 12 3.24 18.40 27.69
CA GLU A 12 2.01 19.17 27.95
C GLU A 12 1.61 20.03 26.75
N GLN A 13 2.58 20.69 26.10
CA GLN A 13 2.32 21.46 24.87
C GLN A 13 1.81 20.56 23.75
N VAL A 14 2.43 19.40 23.54
CA VAL A 14 2.02 18.46 22.49
C VAL A 14 0.63 17.91 22.75
N LEU A 15 0.31 17.55 24.00
CA LEU A 15 -1.03 17.04 24.37
C LEU A 15 -2.11 18.10 24.19
N ALA A 16 -1.86 19.34 24.58
CA ALA A 16 -2.79 20.45 24.35
C ALA A 16 -3.03 20.70 22.85
N CYS A 17 -1.99 20.61 22.04
CA CYS A 17 -2.11 20.67 20.58
C CYS A 17 -2.96 19.52 20.04
N LEU A 18 -2.75 18.28 20.52
CA LEU A 18 -3.52 17.10 20.11
C LEU A 18 -5.01 17.23 20.45
N GLU A 19 -5.35 17.74 21.65
CA GLU A 19 -6.74 17.98 22.05
C GLU A 19 -7.43 18.95 21.09
N LYS A 20 -6.80 20.08 20.83
CA LYS A 20 -7.32 21.08 19.90
C LYS A 20 -7.51 20.51 18.49
N ARG A 21 -6.51 19.78 17.99
CA ARG A 21 -6.58 19.14 16.67
C ARG A 21 -7.66 18.06 16.60
N LEU A 22 -7.90 17.33 17.67
CA LEU A 22 -8.99 16.34 17.76
C LEU A 22 -10.38 17.02 17.74
N GLU A 23 -10.54 18.16 18.40
CA GLU A 23 -11.77 18.94 18.34
C GLU A 23 -12.05 19.41 16.90
N GLU A 24 -11.04 19.97 16.21
CA GLU A 24 -11.13 20.39 14.81
C GLU A 24 -11.53 19.23 13.88
N VAL A 25 -10.88 18.06 14.04
CA VAL A 25 -11.16 16.88 13.24
C VAL A 25 -12.54 16.32 13.52
N ASN A 26 -13.00 16.29 14.78
CA ASN A 26 -14.35 15.85 15.12
C ASN A 26 -15.40 16.76 14.49
N ALA A 27 -15.21 18.08 14.57
CA ALA A 27 -16.11 19.04 13.93
C ALA A 27 -16.15 18.84 12.39
N SER A 28 -14.99 18.57 11.77
CA SER A 28 -14.93 18.28 10.33
C SER A 28 -15.68 16.99 9.96
N ILE A 29 -15.55 15.93 10.77
CA ILE A 29 -16.27 14.66 10.55
C ILE A 29 -17.78 14.86 10.66
N GLU A 30 -18.25 15.62 11.66
CA GLU A 30 -19.68 15.90 11.83
C GLU A 30 -20.23 16.75 10.68
N ALA A 31 -19.47 17.74 10.22
CA ALA A 31 -19.84 18.56 9.06
C ALA A 31 -19.90 17.71 7.79
N GLY A 32 -18.87 16.89 7.53
CA GLY A 32 -18.83 16.01 6.39
C GLY A 32 -19.92 14.93 6.39
N ALA A 33 -20.31 14.44 7.57
CA ALA A 33 -21.40 13.48 7.68
C ALA A 33 -22.76 14.10 7.30
N ARG A 34 -23.02 15.34 7.74
CA ARG A 34 -24.24 16.08 7.34
C ARG A 34 -24.25 16.36 5.85
N GLU A 35 -23.15 16.80 5.29
CA GLU A 35 -23.04 17.09 3.87
C GLU A 35 -23.28 15.82 3.01
N ILE A 36 -22.78 14.66 3.44
CA ILE A 36 -23.07 13.37 2.80
C ILE A 36 -24.56 13.03 2.88
N GLU A 37 -25.22 13.27 4.03
CA GLU A 37 -26.65 13.05 4.26
C GLU A 37 -27.48 13.94 3.34
N ASP A 38 -27.17 15.26 3.32
CA ASP A 38 -27.82 16.25 2.45
C ASP A 38 -27.66 15.90 0.96
N MET A 39 -26.48 15.45 0.53
CA MET A 39 -26.20 14.99 -0.83
C MET A 39 -27.01 13.74 -1.20
N HIS A 40 -27.16 12.80 -0.27
CA HIS A 40 -27.99 11.60 -0.46
C HIS A 40 -29.47 11.95 -0.59
N GLU A 41 -29.97 12.85 0.27
CA GLU A 41 -31.36 13.30 0.24
C GLU A 41 -31.65 14.01 -1.09
N TYR A 42 -30.78 14.94 -1.50
CA TYR A 42 -30.88 15.61 -2.80
C TYR A 42 -30.90 14.62 -3.98
N TYR A 43 -30.01 13.61 -3.97
CA TYR A 43 -29.95 12.59 -5.01
C TYR A 43 -31.26 11.79 -5.11
N TRP A 44 -31.83 11.39 -3.98
CA TRP A 44 -33.09 10.63 -3.96
C TRP A 44 -34.31 11.45 -4.39
N GLU A 45 -34.38 12.70 -3.97
CA GLU A 45 -35.49 13.59 -4.31
C GLU A 45 -35.53 13.95 -5.79
N ASN A 46 -34.36 14.09 -6.42
CA ASN A 46 -34.24 14.55 -7.82
C ASN A 46 -33.91 13.45 -8.81
N TYR A 47 -33.82 12.19 -8.38
CA TYR A 47 -33.41 11.07 -9.22
C TYR A 47 -34.20 10.91 -10.52
N THR A 48 -35.49 11.23 -10.52
CA THR A 48 -36.36 11.14 -11.70
C THR A 48 -36.32 12.36 -12.61
N GLU A 49 -35.72 13.46 -12.16
CA GLU A 49 -35.61 14.73 -12.88
C GLU A 49 -34.20 14.99 -13.43
N MET A 50 -33.25 14.13 -13.09
CA MET A 50 -31.88 14.22 -13.59
C MET A 50 -31.85 14.12 -15.11
N ASP A 51 -30.89 14.80 -15.71
CA ASP A 51 -30.83 14.99 -17.14
C ASP A 51 -30.82 13.67 -17.94
N GLN A 52 -31.40 13.72 -19.13
CA GLN A 52 -31.58 12.56 -20.01
C GLN A 52 -30.26 11.88 -20.43
N TYR A 53 -29.13 12.59 -20.30
CA TYR A 53 -27.79 12.11 -20.69
C TYR A 53 -26.95 11.62 -19.52
N GLY A 54 -27.43 11.72 -18.28
CA GLY A 54 -26.76 11.22 -17.08
C GLY A 54 -25.53 12.02 -16.63
N TYR A 55 -25.26 13.20 -17.20
CA TYR A 55 -24.12 14.02 -16.78
C TYR A 55 -24.27 14.55 -15.37
N GLU A 56 -25.44 15.03 -14.98
CA GLU A 56 -25.74 15.48 -13.62
C GLU A 56 -25.67 14.32 -12.62
N GLU A 57 -26.13 13.14 -12.98
CA GLU A 57 -25.99 11.94 -12.16
C GLU A 57 -24.53 11.58 -11.93
N PHE A 58 -23.70 11.64 -12.97
CA PHE A 58 -22.28 11.36 -12.89
C PHE A 58 -21.56 12.37 -11.99
N ASP A 59 -21.80 13.67 -12.16
CA ASP A 59 -21.16 14.73 -11.39
C ASP A 59 -21.57 14.68 -9.90
N ASN A 60 -22.84 14.47 -9.60
CA ASN A 60 -23.34 14.30 -8.23
C ASN A 60 -22.74 13.05 -7.56
N ARG A 61 -22.62 11.95 -8.29
CA ARG A 61 -21.99 10.73 -7.79
C ARG A 61 -20.50 10.91 -7.52
N GLN A 62 -19.79 11.63 -8.38
CA GLN A 62 -18.38 11.98 -8.18
C GLN A 62 -18.20 12.89 -6.95
N ALA A 63 -19.04 13.90 -6.78
CA ALA A 63 -19.01 14.80 -5.63
C ALA A 63 -19.27 14.04 -4.31
N LEU A 64 -20.28 13.16 -4.29
CA LEU A 64 -20.57 12.31 -3.13
C LEU A 64 -19.41 11.39 -2.78
N LEU A 65 -18.80 10.73 -3.77
CA LEU A 65 -17.63 9.87 -3.56
C LEU A 65 -16.43 10.67 -3.02
N ALA A 66 -16.21 11.88 -3.53
CA ALA A 66 -15.15 12.76 -3.04
C ALA A 66 -15.37 13.15 -1.57
N GLN A 67 -16.60 13.47 -1.19
CA GLN A 67 -16.95 13.81 0.18
C GLN A 67 -16.85 12.63 1.15
N VAL A 68 -17.30 11.44 0.71
CA VAL A 68 -17.14 10.19 1.48
C VAL A 68 -15.65 9.90 1.73
N ASN A 69 -14.81 10.02 0.69
CA ASN A 69 -13.36 9.80 0.82
C ASN A 69 -12.72 10.84 1.78
N ALA A 70 -13.08 12.12 1.65
CA ALA A 70 -12.60 13.18 2.54
C ALA A 70 -12.98 12.89 4.00
N ASN A 71 -14.20 12.44 4.26
CA ASN A 71 -14.66 12.11 5.60
C ASN A 71 -13.93 10.86 6.15
N GLN A 72 -13.65 9.87 5.32
CA GLN A 72 -12.81 8.71 5.69
C GLN A 72 -11.40 9.12 6.09
N GLU A 73 -10.77 10.03 5.36
CA GLU A 73 -9.45 10.57 5.73
C GLU A 73 -9.46 11.24 7.10
N GLN A 74 -10.52 12.01 7.42
CA GLN A 74 -10.68 12.62 8.74
C GLN A 74 -10.86 11.57 9.85
N LEU A 75 -11.57 10.48 9.59
CA LEU A 75 -11.71 9.36 10.53
C LEU A 75 -10.36 8.68 10.82
N LEU A 76 -9.54 8.48 9.80
CA LEU A 76 -8.18 7.93 9.95
C LEU A 76 -7.28 8.89 10.74
N LEU A 77 -7.36 10.19 10.46
CA LEU A 77 -6.61 11.22 11.19
C LEU A 77 -7.02 11.26 12.66
N ARG A 78 -8.32 11.19 12.96
CA ARG A 78 -8.84 11.10 14.34
C ARG A 78 -8.28 9.88 15.06
N LYS A 79 -8.27 8.70 14.41
CA LYS A 79 -7.71 7.48 14.98
C LYS A 79 -6.22 7.64 15.28
N ARG A 80 -5.46 8.25 14.37
CA ARG A 80 -4.03 8.54 14.54
C ARG A 80 -3.80 9.47 15.74
N PHE A 81 -4.51 10.56 15.83
CA PHE A 81 -4.38 11.51 16.96
C PHE A 81 -4.75 10.90 18.30
N ARG A 82 -5.80 10.06 18.36
CA ARG A 82 -6.14 9.30 19.57
C ARG A 82 -5.02 8.35 19.99
N ASN A 83 -4.40 7.67 19.04
CA ASN A 83 -3.24 6.81 19.34
C ASN A 83 -2.05 7.62 19.85
N MET A 84 -1.85 8.83 19.32
CA MET A 84 -0.77 9.73 19.77
C MET A 84 -1.00 10.27 21.19
N GLN A 85 -2.24 10.40 21.67
CA GLN A 85 -2.50 10.85 23.05
C GLN A 85 -1.89 9.95 24.12
N ASP A 86 -1.79 8.64 23.86
CA ASP A 86 -1.15 7.72 24.80
C ASP A 86 0.35 7.96 24.90
N SER A 87 1.02 8.13 23.76
CA SER A 87 2.47 8.35 23.67
C SER A 87 2.82 9.12 22.39
N PRO A 88 2.79 10.46 22.41
CA PRO A 88 2.94 11.27 21.21
C PRO A 88 4.33 11.21 20.59
N PHE A 89 5.36 11.09 21.41
CA PHE A 89 6.74 10.96 20.96
C PHE A 89 7.51 10.00 21.89
N PHE A 90 8.63 9.49 21.39
CA PHE A 90 9.49 8.55 22.12
C PHE A 90 10.99 8.89 22.00
N GLY A 91 11.34 9.77 21.09
CA GLY A 91 12.71 10.19 20.85
C GLY A 91 12.82 11.66 20.54
N ARG A 92 14.01 12.25 20.79
CA ARG A 92 14.41 13.58 20.33
C ARG A 92 15.86 13.50 19.82
N VAL A 93 16.12 14.21 18.74
CA VAL A 93 17.47 14.46 18.22
C VAL A 93 17.66 15.98 18.16
N ASP A 94 18.74 16.45 18.74
CA ASP A 94 19.17 17.82 18.61
C ASP A 94 20.27 17.87 17.55
N PHE A 95 19.96 18.48 16.38
CA PHE A 95 20.79 18.46 15.19
C PHE A 95 21.26 19.88 14.83
N ILE A 96 22.56 20.07 14.68
CA ILE A 96 23.17 21.31 14.25
C ILE A 96 23.49 21.17 12.77
N TYR A 97 22.84 21.94 11.90
CA TYR A 97 23.14 21.93 10.48
C TYR A 97 24.54 22.49 10.22
N GLN A 98 25.16 22.03 9.13
CA GLN A 98 26.45 22.54 8.71
C GLN A 98 26.37 24.05 8.43
N GLY A 99 27.07 24.85 9.22
CA GLY A 99 27.07 26.31 9.16
C GLY A 99 26.20 27.03 10.18
N ASP A 100 25.41 26.30 10.96
CA ASP A 100 24.62 26.83 12.07
C ASP A 100 25.37 26.65 13.42
N GLU A 101 25.03 27.45 14.42
CA GLU A 101 25.58 27.35 15.76
C GLU A 101 24.57 26.75 16.77
N GLU A 102 23.28 26.89 16.51
CA GLU A 102 22.24 26.44 17.44
C GLU A 102 21.61 25.11 16.95
N PRO A 103 21.34 24.17 17.86
CA PRO A 103 20.70 22.91 17.52
C PRO A 103 19.22 23.11 17.24
N GLU A 104 18.74 22.42 16.21
CA GLU A 104 17.32 22.24 15.93
C GLU A 104 16.83 20.95 16.56
N GLN A 105 15.72 21.02 17.32
CA GLN A 105 15.15 19.89 18.05
C GLN A 105 14.10 19.17 17.20
N PHE A 106 14.27 17.87 17.00
CA PHE A 106 13.36 17.00 16.30
C PHE A 106 12.79 15.95 17.24
N TYR A 107 11.54 16.11 17.65
CA TYR A 107 10.82 15.10 18.40
C TYR A 107 10.21 14.08 17.44
N ILE A 108 10.36 12.78 17.75
CA ILE A 108 10.03 11.67 16.89
C ILE A 108 8.95 10.82 17.55
N GLY A 109 7.88 10.55 16.81
CA GLY A 109 6.73 9.82 17.30
C GLY A 109 6.11 8.92 16.23
N ILE A 110 4.93 8.36 16.51
CA ILE A 110 4.21 7.46 15.64
C ILE A 110 3.50 8.15 14.46
N GLY A 111 3.51 9.47 14.44
CA GLY A 111 2.92 10.27 13.37
C GLY A 111 3.29 11.74 13.46
N ASN A 112 3.07 12.48 12.38
CA ASN A 112 3.28 13.92 12.36
C ASN A 112 2.17 14.65 13.15
N LEU A 113 2.58 15.61 13.97
CA LEU A 113 1.71 16.57 14.61
C LEU A 113 2.25 17.99 14.38
N ALA A 114 1.41 18.87 13.87
CA ALA A 114 1.69 20.29 13.74
C ALA A 114 0.50 21.11 14.26
N GLU A 115 0.75 22.34 14.71
CA GLU A 115 -0.30 23.23 15.22
C GLU A 115 -1.34 23.56 14.12
N ARG A 116 -0.85 23.71 12.88
CA ARG A 116 -1.67 23.97 11.69
C ARG A 116 -1.11 23.19 10.51
N ALA A 117 -1.96 22.91 9.53
CA ALA A 117 -1.51 22.32 8.28
C ALA A 117 -0.41 23.20 7.62
N GLY A 118 0.71 22.58 7.23
CA GLY A 118 1.84 23.27 6.60
C GLY A 118 2.79 24.01 7.57
N SER A 119 2.50 24.08 8.88
CA SER A 119 3.47 24.58 9.86
C SER A 119 4.51 23.51 10.22
N ARG A 120 5.61 23.96 10.82
CA ARG A 120 6.67 23.05 11.32
C ARG A 120 6.05 22.02 12.28
N PRO A 121 6.35 20.73 12.12
CA PRO A 121 5.86 19.71 13.04
C PRO A 121 6.41 19.90 14.46
N LEU A 122 5.53 19.76 15.45
CA LEU A 122 5.94 19.56 16.85
C LEU A 122 6.46 18.14 17.04
N VAL A 123 5.85 17.16 16.39
CA VAL A 123 6.30 15.77 16.40
C VAL A 123 6.44 15.31 14.96
N ASN A 124 7.60 14.74 14.64
CA ASN A 124 7.88 14.16 13.34
C ASN A 124 7.53 12.67 13.35
N ASP A 125 6.90 12.23 12.26
CA ASP A 125 6.66 10.81 12.04
C ASP A 125 8.00 10.05 12.00
N TRP A 126 8.07 8.87 12.62
CA TRP A 126 9.26 8.02 12.62
C TRP A 126 9.75 7.65 11.21
N ARG A 127 8.85 7.69 10.22
CA ARG A 127 9.13 7.43 8.80
C ARG A 127 9.71 8.63 8.07
N ALA A 128 9.60 9.83 8.62
CA ALA A 128 10.12 11.04 7.99
C ALA A 128 11.64 10.94 7.78
N PRO A 129 12.19 11.58 6.72
CA PRO A 129 13.63 11.57 6.46
C PRO A 129 14.48 11.94 7.66
N VAL A 130 14.16 13.05 8.33
CA VAL A 130 14.89 13.54 9.51
C VAL A 130 14.89 12.54 10.66
N SER A 131 13.85 11.70 10.78
CA SER A 131 13.79 10.68 11.82
C SER A 131 14.83 9.57 11.65
N GLY A 132 15.43 9.43 10.45
CA GLY A 132 16.59 8.57 10.21
C GLY A 132 17.77 8.88 11.12
N LEU A 133 17.97 10.15 11.48
CA LEU A 133 19.02 10.58 12.42
C LEU A 133 18.96 9.84 13.76
N PHE A 134 17.74 9.54 14.23
CA PHE A 134 17.56 8.83 15.49
C PHE A 134 17.98 7.36 15.42
N TYR A 135 17.77 6.69 14.27
CA TYR A 135 18.00 5.26 14.12
C TYR A 135 19.40 4.91 13.62
N ASP A 136 19.96 5.76 12.76
CA ASP A 136 21.17 5.42 11.99
C ASP A 136 22.45 5.95 12.59
N TYR A 137 22.37 6.97 13.45
CA TYR A 137 23.53 7.67 13.97
C TYR A 137 23.56 7.70 15.50
N ASP A 138 24.78 7.71 16.04
CA ASP A 138 25.07 8.12 17.41
C ASP A 138 25.30 9.64 17.44
N LYS A 139 25.75 10.21 18.57
CA LYS A 139 26.18 11.60 18.59
C LYS A 139 27.39 11.83 17.66
N GLY A 140 27.48 13.01 17.08
CA GLY A 140 28.52 13.40 16.13
C GLY A 140 27.99 13.61 14.72
N LEU A 141 28.86 13.54 13.73
CA LEU A 141 28.54 13.82 12.33
C LEU A 141 27.44 12.87 11.79
N ALA A 142 26.46 13.48 11.19
CA ALA A 142 25.31 12.77 10.64
C ALA A 142 24.74 13.51 9.43
N SER A 143 23.96 12.78 8.61
CA SER A 143 23.25 13.35 7.47
C SER A 143 21.93 12.64 7.23
N TYR A 144 21.00 13.29 6.55
CA TYR A 144 19.79 12.67 6.06
C TYR A 144 19.43 13.23 4.69
N GLU A 145 18.77 12.43 3.89
CA GLU A 145 18.29 12.80 2.56
C GLU A 145 16.79 13.10 2.60
N ALA A 146 16.41 14.26 2.07
CA ALA A 146 15.02 14.68 1.93
C ALA A 146 14.76 15.12 0.48
N PRO A 147 13.52 15.33 0.05
CA PRO A 147 13.20 15.77 -1.32
C PRO A 147 13.90 17.07 -1.75
N GLN A 148 14.33 17.88 -0.78
CA GLN A 148 15.05 19.13 -1.01
C GLN A 148 16.57 18.93 -1.20
N GLY A 149 17.11 17.75 -0.89
CA GLY A 149 18.52 17.40 -0.97
C GLY A 149 19.05 16.71 0.28
N VAL A 150 20.38 16.58 0.34
CA VAL A 150 21.10 16.01 1.48
C VAL A 150 21.38 17.12 2.49
N PHE A 151 21.08 16.86 3.74
CA PHE A 151 21.35 17.75 4.87
C PHE A 151 22.43 17.13 5.75
N GLU A 152 23.52 17.84 5.89
CA GLU A 152 24.67 17.42 6.68
C GLU A 152 24.79 18.27 7.96
N GLY A 153 25.32 17.70 9.02
CA GLY A 153 25.49 18.38 10.29
C GLY A 153 26.02 17.47 11.41
N GLU A 154 25.70 17.83 12.63
CA GLU A 154 26.12 17.09 13.82
C GLU A 154 24.96 16.89 14.79
N ILE A 155 24.84 15.69 15.32
CA ILE A 155 23.93 15.38 16.42
C ILE A 155 24.63 15.74 17.73
N SER A 156 24.15 16.79 18.39
CA SER A 156 24.67 17.27 19.68
C SER A 156 24.12 16.48 20.86
N SER A 157 22.82 16.08 20.79
CA SER A 157 22.23 15.23 21.82
C SER A 157 21.14 14.36 21.28
N LYS A 158 20.89 13.21 21.95
CA LYS A 158 19.77 12.28 21.68
C LYS A 158 19.09 11.95 22.99
N TRP A 159 17.77 12.00 22.96
CA TRP A 159 16.94 11.72 24.12
C TRP A 159 15.94 10.62 23.84
N GLN A 160 15.67 9.78 24.83
CA GLN A 160 14.63 8.78 24.81
C GLN A 160 13.60 9.07 25.90
N TYR A 161 12.32 8.88 25.53
CA TYR A 161 11.18 9.18 26.38
C TYR A 161 10.30 7.94 26.53
N LYS A 162 9.91 7.62 27.74
CA LYS A 162 8.84 6.67 28.05
C LYS A 162 7.61 7.43 28.48
N ILE A 163 6.60 7.43 27.63
CA ILE A 163 5.30 8.07 27.91
C ILE A 163 4.23 6.97 27.90
N ARG A 164 3.36 6.97 28.89
CA ARG A 164 2.21 6.09 29.00
C ARG A 164 0.97 6.86 29.43
N ARG A 165 -0.12 6.68 28.72
CA ARG A 165 -1.39 7.37 29.00
C ARG A 165 -1.22 8.90 29.14
N GLY A 166 -0.42 9.48 28.24
CA GLY A 166 -0.13 10.90 28.26
C GLY A 166 0.71 11.38 29.43
N LYS A 167 1.38 10.49 30.17
CA LYS A 167 2.25 10.85 31.30
C LYS A 167 3.68 10.41 31.02
N LEU A 168 4.61 11.33 31.27
CA LEU A 168 6.05 11.02 31.24
C LEU A 168 6.40 10.07 32.38
N VAL A 169 6.93 8.91 32.06
CA VAL A 169 7.39 7.90 33.03
C VAL A 169 8.85 8.13 33.34
N TYR A 170 9.68 8.29 32.30
CA TYR A 170 11.08 8.68 32.38
C TYR A 170 11.56 9.32 31.10
N GLU A 171 12.63 10.08 31.20
CA GLU A 171 13.44 10.58 30.10
C GLU A 171 14.92 10.42 30.44
N PHE A 172 15.73 10.18 29.44
CA PHE A 172 17.18 10.14 29.61
C PHE A 172 17.89 10.49 28.31
N GLU A 173 19.06 11.05 28.43
CA GLU A 173 19.96 11.30 27.31
C GLU A 173 20.69 10.00 26.96
N SER A 174 20.64 9.62 25.70
CA SER A 174 21.27 8.39 25.20
C SER A 174 22.52 8.73 24.40
N ASP A 175 23.67 8.25 24.86
CA ASP A 175 24.93 8.38 24.13
C ASP A 175 25.16 7.28 23.11
N ILE A 176 24.39 6.18 23.22
CA ILE A 176 24.53 4.98 22.42
C ILE A 176 23.18 4.68 21.71
N LYS A 177 23.25 4.05 20.53
CA LYS A 177 22.08 3.50 19.87
C LYS A 177 21.35 2.58 20.83
N ILE A 178 20.08 2.76 21.03
CA ILE A 178 19.15 1.95 21.83
C ILE A 178 19.84 1.05 22.85
N ASP A 179 19.79 1.45 24.11
CA ASP A 179 20.36 0.70 25.23
C ASP A 179 19.72 -0.69 25.33
N ASP A 180 20.54 -1.74 25.39
CA ASP A 180 20.11 -3.14 25.57
C ASP A 180 19.24 -3.35 26.81
N ASP A 181 19.42 -2.53 27.85
CA ASP A 181 18.59 -2.63 29.07
C ASP A 181 17.18 -2.08 28.87
N ILE A 182 16.99 -1.10 27.98
CA ILE A 182 15.66 -0.61 27.57
C ILE A 182 14.99 -1.65 26.70
N LEU A 183 15.71 -2.24 25.75
CA LEU A 183 15.22 -3.33 24.93
C LEU A 183 14.77 -4.51 25.81
N LYS A 184 15.56 -4.88 26.83
CA LYS A 184 15.21 -5.92 27.80
C LYS A 184 14.00 -5.53 28.65
N ALA A 185 13.89 -4.29 29.10
CA ALA A 185 12.76 -3.80 29.89
C ALA A 185 11.45 -3.75 29.08
N GLU A 186 11.53 -3.40 27.79
CA GLU A 186 10.37 -3.41 26.88
C GLU A 186 9.96 -4.83 26.48
N LEU A 187 10.90 -5.74 26.28
CA LEU A 187 10.62 -7.15 25.94
C LEU A 187 10.25 -8.00 27.16
N GLY A 188 10.68 -7.62 28.36
CA GLY A 188 10.41 -8.36 29.61
C GLY A 188 9.08 -8.03 30.31
N GLY A 189 8.35 -7.03 29.82
CA GLY A 189 7.02 -6.68 30.34
C GLY A 189 5.99 -7.70 29.89
N SER A 190 5.41 -8.43 30.87
CA SER A 190 4.44 -9.50 30.65
C SER A 190 3.17 -9.03 29.92
N GLY A 191 2.84 -9.66 28.80
CA GLY A 191 1.48 -9.97 28.43
C GLY A 191 0.87 -9.31 27.19
N GLU A 192 1.27 -8.17 26.74
CA GLU A 192 0.87 -7.61 25.43
C GLU A 192 2.07 -6.87 24.81
N VAL A 193 2.83 -7.59 24.02
CA VAL A 193 3.84 -6.99 23.15
C VAL A 193 3.09 -6.26 22.03
N GLN A 194 2.59 -5.08 22.32
CA GLN A 194 2.04 -4.20 21.30
C GLN A 194 3.21 -3.73 20.45
N LEU A 195 3.07 -3.88 19.15
CA LEU A 195 4.06 -3.42 18.14
C LEU A 195 4.43 -1.94 18.25
N LYS A 196 3.61 -1.12 18.93
CA LYS A 196 3.95 0.25 19.32
C LYS A 196 5.32 0.40 19.98
N ASN A 197 5.81 -0.64 20.63
CA ASN A 197 7.12 -0.61 21.28
C ASN A 197 8.28 -0.86 20.30
N ILE A 198 8.03 -1.53 19.18
CA ILE A 198 9.10 -1.90 18.23
C ILE A 198 9.66 -0.66 17.51
N ILE A 199 8.82 0.32 17.17
CA ILE A 199 9.28 1.56 16.53
C ILE A 199 10.35 2.27 17.37
N ARG A 200 10.30 2.15 18.70
CA ARG A 200 11.26 2.73 19.64
C ARG A 200 12.59 1.99 19.69
N THR A 201 12.59 0.73 19.27
CA THR A 201 13.71 -0.21 19.41
C THR A 201 14.22 -0.73 18.06
N ILE A 202 13.82 -0.10 16.94
CA ILE A 202 14.36 -0.43 15.61
C ILE A 202 15.86 -0.20 15.63
N GLN A 203 16.62 -1.26 15.38
CA GLN A 203 18.08 -1.20 15.28
C GLN A 203 18.49 -0.66 13.89
N LYS A 204 19.74 -0.20 13.79
CA LYS A 204 20.29 0.37 12.55
C LYS A 204 20.15 -0.57 11.36
N GLU A 205 20.46 -1.85 11.54
CA GLU A 205 20.37 -2.87 10.50
C GLU A 205 18.92 -3.10 10.05
N GLN A 206 17.98 -3.06 10.99
CA GLN A 206 16.56 -3.13 10.70
C GLN A 206 16.08 -1.87 9.98
N ASN A 207 16.53 -0.68 10.40
CA ASN A 207 16.17 0.57 9.77
C ASN A 207 16.66 0.63 8.32
N ALA A 208 17.86 0.13 8.04
CA ALA A 208 18.38 0.02 6.68
C ALA A 208 17.49 -0.84 5.78
N ILE A 209 16.96 -1.97 6.29
CA ILE A 209 15.98 -2.81 5.58
C ILE A 209 14.66 -2.08 5.37
N ILE A 210 14.14 -1.42 6.41
CA ILE A 210 12.86 -0.72 6.37
C ILE A 210 12.87 0.41 5.35
N ARG A 211 13.95 1.17 5.28
CA ARG A 211 14.08 2.37 4.43
C ARG A 211 14.63 2.09 3.03
N ASN A 212 15.04 0.88 2.72
CA ASN A 212 15.54 0.55 1.39
C ASN A 212 14.42 0.66 0.35
N THR A 213 14.55 1.54 -0.62
CA THR A 213 13.61 1.76 -1.73
C THR A 213 14.15 1.30 -3.08
N GLU A 214 15.41 0.88 -3.15
CA GLU A 214 16.11 0.55 -4.40
C GLU A 214 15.94 -0.91 -4.82
N ASP A 215 15.94 -1.83 -3.84
CA ASP A 215 15.90 -3.27 -4.12
C ASP A 215 14.51 -3.71 -4.56
N ARG A 216 14.43 -4.22 -5.79
CA ARG A 216 13.19 -4.80 -6.34
C ARG A 216 12.80 -6.12 -5.64
N ILE A 217 13.79 -6.92 -5.26
CA ILE A 217 13.59 -8.21 -4.56
C ILE A 217 14.43 -8.18 -3.30
N MET A 218 13.80 -8.41 -2.16
CA MET A 218 14.46 -8.46 -0.86
C MET A 218 14.15 -9.76 -0.13
N VAL A 219 15.19 -10.43 0.37
CA VAL A 219 15.07 -11.63 1.19
C VAL A 219 15.55 -11.32 2.60
N ILE A 220 14.64 -11.42 3.59
CA ILE A 220 14.94 -11.17 5.01
C ILE A 220 15.13 -12.52 5.69
N GLN A 221 16.37 -12.82 6.10
CA GLN A 221 16.74 -14.05 6.78
C GLN A 221 17.08 -13.76 8.26
N GLY A 222 16.78 -14.70 9.13
CA GLY A 222 17.08 -14.61 10.56
C GLY A 222 16.45 -15.75 11.36
N THR A 223 16.86 -15.90 12.61
CA THR A 223 16.32 -16.91 13.53
C THR A 223 14.85 -16.66 13.87
N ALA A 224 14.17 -17.67 14.41
CA ALA A 224 12.81 -17.48 14.94
C ALA A 224 12.82 -16.41 16.07
N GLY A 225 11.86 -15.50 16.03
CA GLY A 225 11.79 -14.39 17.01
C GLY A 225 12.69 -13.19 16.74
N SER A 226 13.49 -13.17 15.65
CA SER A 226 14.36 -12.03 15.31
C SER A 226 13.64 -10.79 14.75
N GLY A 227 12.30 -10.79 14.75
CA GLY A 227 11.53 -9.65 14.27
C GLY A 227 11.35 -9.54 12.75
N LYS A 228 11.66 -10.58 11.95
CA LYS A 228 11.54 -10.54 10.47
C LYS A 228 10.20 -10.02 9.95
N THR A 229 9.12 -10.56 10.48
CA THR A 229 7.75 -10.15 10.12
C THR A 229 7.50 -8.71 10.50
N SER A 230 7.94 -8.31 11.68
CA SER A 230 7.81 -6.94 12.16
C SER A 230 8.56 -5.97 11.24
N VAL A 231 9.81 -6.26 10.88
CA VAL A 231 10.60 -5.45 9.95
C VAL A 231 9.90 -5.36 8.58
N ALA A 232 9.34 -6.46 8.06
CA ALA A 232 8.61 -6.47 6.80
C ALA A 232 7.37 -5.55 6.85
N LEU A 233 6.59 -5.59 7.95
CA LEU A 233 5.41 -4.75 8.12
C LEU A 233 5.76 -3.27 8.30
N HIS A 234 6.82 -2.96 9.06
CA HIS A 234 7.32 -1.59 9.16
C HIS A 234 7.84 -1.06 7.82
N ARG A 235 8.48 -1.93 7.00
CA ARG A 235 8.87 -1.57 5.64
C ARG A 235 7.65 -1.24 4.78
N ILE A 236 6.59 -2.02 4.84
CA ILE A 236 5.34 -1.72 4.12
C ILE A 236 4.78 -0.36 4.56
N ALA A 237 4.70 -0.11 5.87
CA ALA A 237 4.26 1.17 6.39
C ALA A 237 5.17 2.34 5.97
N TYR A 238 6.48 2.11 5.89
CA TYR A 238 7.42 3.11 5.37
C TYR A 238 7.20 3.38 3.88
N LEU A 239 7.06 2.36 3.06
CA LEU A 239 6.84 2.50 1.61
C LEU A 239 5.53 3.24 1.30
N LEU A 240 4.43 2.92 2.00
CA LEU A 240 3.16 3.63 1.89
C LEU A 240 3.28 5.12 2.29
N TYR A 241 4.09 5.42 3.29
CA TYR A 241 4.38 6.80 3.69
C TYR A 241 5.25 7.53 2.67
N HIS A 242 6.31 6.87 2.19
CA HIS A 242 7.32 7.45 1.29
C HIS A 242 6.75 7.72 -0.11
N ASP A 243 6.02 6.78 -0.68
CA ASP A 243 5.47 6.85 -2.05
C ASP A 243 3.93 6.93 -2.06
N ARG A 244 3.35 7.69 -1.15
CA ARG A 244 1.89 7.84 -1.00
C ARG A 244 1.15 8.34 -2.25
N LYS A 245 1.87 8.88 -3.23
CA LYS A 245 1.27 9.33 -4.49
C LYS A 245 0.97 8.16 -5.42
N ASN A 246 1.83 7.16 -5.44
CA ASN A 246 1.76 6.04 -6.38
C ASN A 246 1.37 4.74 -5.68
N LEU A 247 1.76 4.54 -4.41
CA LEU A 247 1.52 3.32 -3.66
C LEU A 247 0.35 3.50 -2.70
N LYS A 248 -0.65 2.61 -2.84
CA LYS A 248 -1.82 2.51 -1.97
C LYS A 248 -1.90 1.13 -1.34
N SER A 249 -2.63 0.97 -0.24
CA SER A 249 -2.91 -0.33 0.39
C SER A 249 -3.50 -1.36 -0.59
N SER A 250 -4.29 -0.90 -1.57
CA SER A 250 -4.85 -1.74 -2.64
C SER A 250 -3.82 -2.32 -3.62
N ASN A 251 -2.62 -1.73 -3.72
CA ASN A 251 -1.55 -2.20 -4.60
C ASN A 251 -0.63 -3.24 -3.91
N ILE A 252 -0.89 -3.56 -2.65
CA ILE A 252 -0.06 -4.46 -1.85
C ILE A 252 -0.84 -5.74 -1.56
N LEU A 253 -0.17 -6.87 -1.72
CA LEU A 253 -0.69 -8.18 -1.33
C LEU A 253 0.28 -8.84 -0.36
N ILE A 254 -0.24 -9.32 0.76
CA ILE A 254 0.50 -10.13 1.73
C ILE A 254 0.04 -11.58 1.59
N LEU A 255 0.98 -12.46 1.22
CA LEU A 255 0.73 -13.90 1.22
C LEU A 255 1.20 -14.48 2.56
N SER A 256 0.25 -14.95 3.35
CA SER A 256 0.50 -15.54 4.67
C SER A 256 0.48 -17.07 4.63
N PRO A 257 1.18 -17.74 5.57
CA PRO A 257 1.18 -19.21 5.63
C PRO A 257 -0.15 -19.80 6.11
N ASN A 258 -0.96 -19.03 6.84
CA ASN A 258 -2.26 -19.48 7.38
C ASN A 258 -3.10 -18.28 7.88
N SER A 259 -4.38 -18.53 8.12
CA SER A 259 -5.35 -17.50 8.56
C SER A 259 -5.07 -16.88 9.93
N VAL A 260 -4.42 -17.62 10.86
CA VAL A 260 -4.07 -17.09 12.18
C VAL A 260 -2.98 -16.02 12.06
N PHE A 261 -2.03 -16.23 11.15
CA PHE A 261 -1.01 -15.26 10.84
C PHE A 261 -1.60 -14.05 10.10
N ALA A 262 -2.61 -14.28 9.26
CA ALA A 262 -3.43 -13.29 8.61
C ALA A 262 -4.07 -12.32 9.59
N ASP A 263 -4.79 -12.87 10.55
CA ASP A 263 -5.46 -12.11 11.61
C ASP A 263 -4.46 -11.28 12.44
N TYR A 264 -3.31 -11.84 12.77
CA TYR A 264 -2.23 -11.11 13.45
C TYR A 264 -1.76 -9.89 12.67
N ILE A 265 -1.52 -10.01 11.35
CA ILE A 265 -1.06 -8.91 10.50
C ILE A 265 -2.13 -7.83 10.35
N SER A 266 -3.40 -8.20 10.24
CA SER A 266 -4.51 -7.26 10.04
C SER A 266 -4.66 -6.23 11.17
N HIS A 267 -4.16 -6.55 12.36
CA HIS A 267 -4.17 -5.66 13.52
C HIS A 267 -2.95 -4.72 13.57
N ILE A 268 -1.83 -5.10 12.95
CA ILE A 268 -0.55 -4.39 13.08
C ILE A 268 -0.52 -3.12 12.22
N LEU A 269 -0.91 -3.21 10.96
CA LEU A 269 -0.84 -2.08 10.03
C LEU A 269 -1.68 -0.87 10.49
N PRO A 270 -2.91 -1.06 11.02
CA PRO A 270 -3.66 0.02 11.64
C PRO A 270 -2.99 0.64 12.86
N GLU A 271 -2.18 -0.14 13.62
CA GLU A 271 -1.40 0.41 14.73
C GLU A 271 -0.25 1.30 14.24
N LEU A 272 0.31 1.00 13.07
CA LEU A 272 1.33 1.81 12.39
C LEU A 272 0.74 3.03 11.68
N GLY A 273 -0.58 3.22 11.73
CA GLY A 273 -1.28 4.36 11.13
C GLY A 273 -1.63 4.17 9.65
N GLU A 274 -1.59 2.94 9.16
CA GLU A 274 -1.91 2.58 7.77
C GLU A 274 -3.26 1.87 7.69
N GLU A 275 -3.83 1.82 6.48
CA GLU A 275 -5.04 1.04 6.19
C GLU A 275 -4.74 -0.46 6.16
N ASN A 276 -5.79 -1.26 6.29
CA ASN A 276 -5.67 -2.70 6.11
C ASN A 276 -5.27 -3.04 4.66
N ILE A 277 -4.27 -3.89 4.55
CA ILE A 277 -3.77 -4.40 3.28
C ILE A 277 -4.45 -5.74 2.99
N ARG A 278 -4.67 -6.03 1.72
CA ARG A 278 -5.19 -7.33 1.29
C ARG A 278 -4.22 -8.44 1.69
N GLU A 279 -4.74 -9.39 2.42
CA GLU A 279 -4.01 -10.55 2.88
C GLU A 279 -4.77 -11.82 2.54
N MET A 280 -4.05 -12.85 2.15
CA MET A 280 -4.61 -14.18 1.90
C MET A 280 -3.54 -15.26 1.99
N SER A 281 -3.94 -16.51 2.16
CA SER A 281 -3.03 -17.63 1.97
C SER A 281 -2.75 -17.85 0.48
N PHE A 282 -1.61 -18.50 0.18
CA PHE A 282 -1.31 -18.87 -1.21
C PHE A 282 -2.39 -19.80 -1.80
N ASP A 283 -2.93 -20.71 -1.00
CA ASP A 283 -3.99 -21.63 -1.44
C ASP A 283 -5.27 -20.87 -1.85
N LEU A 284 -5.65 -19.85 -1.06
CA LEU A 284 -6.80 -19.00 -1.40
C LEU A 284 -6.53 -18.16 -2.65
N PHE A 285 -5.31 -17.64 -2.80
CA PHE A 285 -4.90 -16.92 -4.01
C PHE A 285 -5.00 -17.84 -5.24
N ALA A 286 -4.38 -19.03 -5.18
CA ALA A 286 -4.41 -19.99 -6.26
C ALA A 286 -5.85 -20.43 -6.62
N TYR A 287 -6.69 -20.67 -5.62
CA TYR A 287 -8.09 -21.01 -5.84
C TYR A 287 -8.86 -19.91 -6.58
N ARG A 288 -8.68 -18.65 -6.19
CA ARG A 288 -9.33 -17.52 -6.88
C ARG A 288 -8.91 -17.37 -8.33
N GLU A 289 -7.62 -17.54 -8.62
CA GLU A 289 -7.10 -17.41 -9.99
C GLU A 289 -7.50 -18.60 -10.88
N LEU A 290 -7.79 -19.75 -10.29
CA LEU A 290 -8.11 -20.98 -11.01
C LEU A 290 -9.59 -21.38 -10.96
N GLN A 291 -10.44 -20.67 -10.21
CA GLN A 291 -11.85 -21.06 -9.98
C GLN A 291 -12.68 -21.20 -11.27
N ASP A 292 -12.33 -20.45 -12.32
CA ASP A 292 -13.04 -20.49 -13.60
C ASP A 292 -12.61 -21.69 -14.48
N VAL A 293 -11.47 -22.31 -14.17
CA VAL A 293 -10.87 -23.40 -14.97
C VAL A 293 -10.72 -24.71 -14.20
N ALA A 294 -10.78 -24.67 -12.87
CA ALA A 294 -10.65 -25.84 -12.00
C ALA A 294 -11.81 -25.89 -11.00
N ALA A 295 -12.61 -26.95 -11.06
CA ALA A 295 -13.76 -27.13 -10.18
C ALA A 295 -13.37 -27.50 -8.75
N ASP A 296 -12.19 -28.09 -8.55
CA ASP A 296 -11.69 -28.53 -7.25
C ASP A 296 -10.15 -28.54 -7.22
N CYS A 297 -9.57 -28.41 -6.05
CA CYS A 297 -8.13 -28.37 -5.84
C CYS A 297 -7.76 -29.22 -4.62
N GLU A 298 -6.80 -30.11 -4.79
CA GLU A 298 -6.25 -30.90 -3.69
C GLU A 298 -5.52 -29.99 -2.69
N ASP A 299 -5.81 -30.14 -1.43
CA ASP A 299 -5.05 -29.50 -0.38
C ASP A 299 -3.73 -30.27 -0.10
N LYS A 300 -2.87 -29.67 0.72
CA LYS A 300 -1.59 -30.30 1.08
C LYS A 300 -1.75 -31.59 1.89
N TYR A 301 -2.83 -31.75 2.60
CA TYR A 301 -3.10 -32.94 3.42
C TYR A 301 -3.56 -34.09 2.52
N ASP A 302 -4.40 -33.81 1.54
CA ASP A 302 -4.81 -34.77 0.51
C ASP A 302 -3.60 -35.29 -0.27
N GLN A 303 -2.68 -34.41 -0.64
CA GLN A 303 -1.45 -34.78 -1.33
C GLN A 303 -0.57 -35.69 -0.49
N ILE A 304 -0.37 -35.37 0.79
CA ILE A 304 0.40 -36.19 1.73
C ILE A 304 -0.28 -37.56 1.92
N GLU A 305 -1.58 -37.59 2.13
CA GLU A 305 -2.33 -38.83 2.32
C GLU A 305 -2.23 -39.76 1.10
N LYS A 306 -2.40 -39.20 -0.11
CA LYS A 306 -2.25 -39.93 -1.37
C LYS A 306 -0.83 -40.45 -1.56
N ALA A 307 0.16 -39.61 -1.26
CA ALA A 307 1.58 -39.98 -1.36
C ALA A 307 1.99 -41.09 -0.37
N VAL A 308 1.42 -41.09 0.83
CA VAL A 308 1.64 -42.15 1.84
C VAL A 308 1.01 -43.47 1.38
N LYS A 309 -0.20 -43.41 0.80
CA LYS A 309 -0.89 -44.58 0.28
C LYS A 309 -0.26 -45.17 -0.98
N ASN A 310 0.31 -44.34 -1.83
CA ASN A 310 0.94 -44.74 -3.09
C ASN A 310 2.24 -43.93 -3.35
N PRO A 311 3.41 -44.51 -3.17
CA PRO A 311 4.70 -43.85 -3.39
C PRO A 311 4.91 -43.33 -4.82
N ASP A 312 4.28 -43.90 -5.83
CA ASP A 312 4.41 -43.42 -7.23
C ASP A 312 3.72 -42.05 -7.40
N THR A 313 2.69 -41.74 -6.61
CA THR A 313 2.06 -40.42 -6.59
C THR A 313 3.04 -39.32 -6.17
N TRP A 314 3.92 -39.62 -5.23
CA TRP A 314 4.97 -38.69 -4.79
C TRP A 314 5.95 -38.33 -5.91
N LYS A 315 6.26 -39.31 -6.76
CA LYS A 315 7.10 -39.09 -7.93
C LYS A 315 6.45 -38.15 -8.94
N GLN A 316 5.14 -38.33 -9.18
CA GLN A 316 4.37 -37.44 -10.06
C GLN A 316 4.27 -35.99 -9.53
N TYR A 317 4.05 -35.81 -8.23
CA TYR A 317 4.04 -34.48 -7.62
C TYR A 317 5.39 -33.78 -7.76
N ARG A 318 6.49 -34.52 -7.52
CA ARG A 318 7.85 -33.97 -7.67
C ARG A 318 8.13 -33.56 -9.12
N GLU A 319 7.69 -34.36 -10.09
CA GLU A 319 7.85 -34.04 -11.50
C GLU A 319 7.09 -32.77 -11.87
N LYS A 320 5.80 -32.65 -11.46
CA LYS A 320 4.97 -31.48 -11.74
C LYS A 320 5.48 -30.19 -11.07
N GLN A 321 6.21 -30.30 -9.97
CA GLN A 321 6.81 -29.17 -9.25
C GLN A 321 8.23 -28.83 -9.73
N SER A 322 8.73 -29.51 -10.74
CA SER A 322 10.09 -29.29 -11.24
C SER A 322 10.17 -28.11 -12.22
N PRO A 323 11.31 -27.42 -12.29
CA PRO A 323 11.54 -26.37 -13.31
C PRO A 323 11.42 -26.90 -14.74
N GLU A 324 11.80 -28.17 -14.95
CA GLU A 324 11.70 -28.85 -16.25
C GLU A 324 10.24 -28.99 -16.69
N PHE A 325 9.33 -29.27 -15.76
CA PHE A 325 7.90 -29.33 -16.08
C PHE A 325 7.37 -27.97 -16.46
N VAL A 326 7.74 -26.90 -15.72
CA VAL A 326 7.37 -25.53 -16.05
C VAL A 326 7.87 -25.16 -17.45
N SER A 327 9.13 -25.47 -17.78
CA SER A 327 9.69 -25.21 -19.10
C SER A 327 8.95 -25.96 -20.21
N ARG A 328 8.57 -27.24 -19.96
CA ARG A 328 7.76 -28.03 -20.91
C ARG A 328 6.37 -27.42 -21.09
N LEU A 329 5.74 -26.95 -20.00
CA LEU A 329 4.42 -26.29 -20.06
C LEU A 329 4.51 -24.99 -20.85
N GLN A 330 5.52 -24.17 -20.62
CA GLN A 330 5.76 -22.95 -21.39
C GLN A 330 5.97 -23.26 -22.88
N GLY A 331 6.79 -24.27 -23.21
CA GLY A 331 6.98 -24.71 -24.59
C GLY A 331 5.69 -25.19 -25.24
N PHE A 332 4.87 -25.93 -24.50
CA PHE A 332 3.54 -26.34 -24.98
C PHE A 332 2.61 -25.15 -25.23
N MET A 333 2.57 -24.17 -24.29
CA MET A 333 1.75 -22.98 -24.49
C MET A 333 2.19 -22.15 -25.70
N MET A 334 3.48 -22.08 -25.98
CA MET A 334 4.00 -21.42 -27.19
C MET A 334 3.58 -22.17 -28.46
N SER A 335 3.58 -23.53 -28.44
CA SER A 335 3.15 -24.32 -29.59
C SER A 335 1.63 -24.21 -29.86
N LEU A 336 0.83 -23.94 -28.83
CA LEU A 336 -0.62 -23.75 -29.00
C LEU A 336 -0.96 -22.55 -29.90
N GLU A 337 -0.14 -21.51 -29.91
CA GLU A 337 -0.35 -20.36 -30.80
C GLU A 337 -0.33 -20.77 -32.27
N ASP A 338 0.50 -21.75 -32.64
CA ASP A 338 0.60 -22.23 -34.01
C ASP A 338 -0.38 -23.40 -34.30
N GLU A 339 -0.58 -24.28 -33.34
CA GLU A 339 -1.42 -25.49 -33.52
C GLU A 339 -2.93 -25.18 -33.53
N LEU A 340 -3.37 -24.19 -32.73
CA LEU A 340 -4.78 -23.82 -32.62
C LEU A 340 -5.23 -22.88 -33.73
N MET A 341 -4.31 -22.15 -34.39
CA MET A 341 -4.65 -21.16 -35.39
C MET A 341 -4.69 -21.76 -36.80
N ASN A 342 -5.84 -21.62 -37.45
CA ASN A 342 -6.03 -21.96 -38.86
C ASN A 342 -6.48 -20.71 -39.59
N PHE A 343 -5.53 -19.88 -39.98
CA PHE A 343 -5.81 -18.64 -40.68
C PHE A 343 -6.36 -18.92 -42.06
N ARG A 344 -7.35 -18.10 -42.47
CA ARG A 344 -7.97 -18.13 -43.80
C ARG A 344 -8.42 -16.73 -44.15
N ASP A 345 -8.61 -16.49 -45.47
CA ASP A 345 -9.31 -15.29 -45.92
C ASP A 345 -10.71 -15.26 -45.29
N VAL A 346 -11.12 -14.12 -44.75
CA VAL A 346 -12.43 -13.87 -44.18
C VAL A 346 -13.15 -12.88 -45.06
N GLU A 347 -14.35 -13.24 -45.49
CA GLU A 347 -15.21 -12.37 -46.30
C GLU A 347 -16.58 -12.21 -45.64
N TYR A 348 -17.00 -10.95 -45.48
CA TYR A 348 -18.32 -10.64 -44.94
C TYR A 348 -18.87 -9.37 -45.58
N LYS A 349 -20.06 -9.47 -46.19
CA LYS A 349 -20.81 -8.35 -46.81
C LYS A 349 -19.95 -7.44 -47.72
N GLY A 350 -19.11 -8.03 -48.54
CA GLY A 350 -18.27 -7.32 -49.50
C GLY A 350 -16.92 -6.83 -48.91
N CYS A 351 -16.69 -7.02 -47.62
CA CYS A 351 -15.40 -6.77 -46.99
C CYS A 351 -14.61 -8.07 -46.98
N SER A 352 -13.32 -8.01 -47.27
CA SER A 352 -12.42 -9.16 -47.24
C SER A 352 -11.14 -8.78 -46.50
N ILE A 353 -10.77 -9.57 -45.49
CA ILE A 353 -9.44 -9.54 -44.93
C ILE A 353 -8.68 -10.78 -45.38
N LYS A 354 -7.50 -10.55 -45.88
CA LYS A 354 -6.63 -11.63 -46.35
C LYS A 354 -5.95 -12.36 -45.18
N GLU A 355 -5.77 -13.65 -45.33
CA GLU A 355 -5.01 -14.49 -44.37
C GLU A 355 -3.71 -13.82 -43.92
N SER A 356 -2.93 -13.29 -44.85
CA SER A 356 -1.66 -12.61 -44.56
C SER A 356 -1.79 -11.39 -43.65
N GLU A 357 -2.92 -10.67 -43.71
CA GLU A 357 -3.20 -9.52 -42.84
C GLU A 357 -3.62 -10.00 -41.45
N ILE A 358 -4.44 -11.04 -41.35
CA ILE A 358 -4.80 -11.66 -40.07
C ILE A 358 -3.56 -12.17 -39.34
N ILE A 359 -2.67 -12.87 -40.04
CA ILE A 359 -1.38 -13.35 -39.51
C ILE A 359 -0.55 -12.18 -38.98
N ARG A 360 -0.48 -11.09 -39.75
CA ARG A 360 0.27 -9.90 -39.34
C ARG A 360 -0.31 -9.23 -38.08
N LEU A 361 -1.63 -9.13 -37.98
CA LEU A 361 -2.31 -8.60 -36.80
C LEU A 361 -2.05 -9.47 -35.58
N PHE A 362 -2.21 -10.79 -35.74
CA PHE A 362 -2.10 -11.75 -34.64
C PHE A 362 -0.69 -11.89 -34.09
N TYR A 363 0.32 -12.05 -34.94
CA TYR A 363 1.71 -12.32 -34.49
C TYR A 363 2.55 -11.07 -34.27
N PHE A 364 2.21 -9.91 -34.85
CA PHE A 364 3.05 -8.72 -34.74
C PHE A 364 2.36 -7.54 -34.06
N ARG A 365 1.10 -7.23 -34.41
CA ARG A 365 0.42 -6.07 -33.83
C ARG A 365 -0.08 -6.35 -32.41
N PHE A 366 -0.62 -7.53 -32.17
CA PHE A 366 -1.23 -7.92 -30.92
C PHE A 366 -0.42 -8.96 -30.14
N GLN A 367 0.87 -9.10 -30.43
CA GLN A 367 1.75 -10.13 -29.82
C GLN A 367 1.82 -10.05 -28.28
N ASP A 368 1.69 -8.85 -27.70
CA ASP A 368 1.77 -8.63 -26.26
C ASP A 368 0.44 -8.91 -25.52
N ILE A 369 -0.62 -9.25 -26.28
CA ILE A 369 -1.93 -9.57 -25.72
C ILE A 369 -2.02 -11.09 -25.51
N PRO A 370 -2.64 -11.59 -24.40
CA PRO A 370 -2.88 -13.02 -24.20
C PRO A 370 -3.65 -13.66 -25.35
N LEU A 371 -3.35 -14.94 -25.63
CA LEU A 371 -3.83 -15.65 -26.84
C LEU A 371 -5.34 -15.49 -27.12
N LEU A 372 -6.22 -15.68 -26.12
CA LEU A 372 -7.67 -15.54 -26.30
C LEU A 372 -8.08 -14.10 -26.61
N SER A 373 -7.57 -13.13 -25.84
CA SER A 373 -7.85 -11.71 -26.07
C SER A 373 -7.27 -11.21 -27.39
N ARG A 374 -6.19 -11.85 -27.89
CA ARG A 374 -5.61 -11.55 -29.21
C ARG A 374 -6.56 -11.91 -30.34
N MET A 375 -7.27 -13.03 -30.19
CA MET A 375 -8.31 -13.44 -31.16
C MET A 375 -9.47 -12.44 -31.17
N GLU A 376 -9.91 -12.01 -29.99
CA GLU A 376 -10.96 -10.98 -29.85
C GLU A 376 -10.54 -9.67 -30.48
N ALA A 377 -9.31 -9.19 -30.22
CA ALA A 377 -8.76 -7.97 -30.80
C ALA A 377 -8.67 -8.02 -32.34
N VAL A 378 -8.36 -9.18 -32.93
CA VAL A 378 -8.39 -9.37 -34.39
C VAL A 378 -9.83 -9.32 -34.91
N ALA A 379 -10.78 -9.92 -34.20
CA ALA A 379 -12.19 -9.87 -34.58
C ALA A 379 -12.76 -8.45 -34.51
N GLU A 380 -12.48 -7.70 -33.43
CA GLU A 380 -12.87 -6.29 -33.29
C GLU A 380 -12.28 -5.42 -34.41
N TYR A 381 -10.99 -5.59 -34.71
CA TYR A 381 -10.37 -4.89 -35.82
C TYR A 381 -11.08 -5.15 -37.15
N PHE A 382 -11.53 -6.36 -37.40
CA PHE A 382 -12.30 -6.70 -38.59
C PHE A 382 -13.70 -6.07 -38.58
N ILE A 383 -14.37 -6.09 -37.45
CA ILE A 383 -15.69 -5.46 -37.28
C ILE A 383 -15.60 -3.96 -37.57
N ASP A 384 -14.60 -3.27 -37.00
CA ASP A 384 -14.37 -1.84 -37.24
C ASP A 384 -14.16 -1.53 -38.72
N GLN A 385 -13.45 -2.40 -39.46
CA GLN A 385 -13.26 -2.22 -40.89
C GLN A 385 -14.58 -2.40 -41.68
N VAL A 386 -15.35 -3.40 -41.30
CA VAL A 386 -16.67 -3.63 -41.91
C VAL A 386 -17.62 -2.45 -41.64
N GLU A 387 -17.64 -1.94 -40.44
CA GLU A 387 -18.43 -0.76 -40.07
C GLU A 387 -17.99 0.49 -40.82
N THR A 388 -16.68 0.73 -40.91
CA THR A 388 -16.11 1.86 -41.64
C THR A 388 -16.46 1.84 -43.14
N LEU A 389 -16.46 0.66 -43.78
CA LEU A 389 -16.84 0.53 -45.18
C LEU A 389 -18.33 0.72 -45.38
N ARG A 390 -19.15 0.19 -44.48
CA ARG A 390 -20.59 0.37 -44.48
C ARG A 390 -20.99 1.84 -44.27
N ASP A 391 -20.36 2.55 -43.37
CA ASP A 391 -20.64 3.96 -43.11
C ASP A 391 -20.23 4.90 -44.25
N ARG A 392 -19.36 4.46 -45.17
CA ARG A 392 -19.03 5.20 -46.40
C ARG A 392 -20.18 5.13 -47.43
N ASP A 393 -20.96 4.08 -47.40
CA ASP A 393 -22.05 3.84 -48.38
C ASP A 393 -23.42 4.36 -47.89
N LEU A 394 -23.51 4.84 -46.62
CA LEU A 394 -24.72 5.42 -46.06
C LEU A 394 -24.89 6.90 -46.43
N SER A 395 -26.13 7.32 -46.70
CA SER A 395 -26.48 8.75 -46.80
C SER A 395 -26.31 9.48 -45.46
N GLU A 396 -26.21 10.80 -45.46
CA GLU A 396 -26.05 11.56 -44.20
C GLU A 396 -27.24 11.38 -43.24
N GLU A 397 -28.47 11.25 -43.78
CA GLU A 397 -29.68 10.99 -43.00
C GLU A 397 -29.65 9.61 -42.31
N GLU A 398 -29.14 8.58 -42.97
CA GLU A 398 -29.00 7.22 -42.41
C GLU A 398 -27.85 7.13 -41.38
N LYS A 399 -26.90 8.05 -41.42
CA LYS A 399 -25.82 8.18 -40.42
C LYS A 399 -26.29 8.79 -39.10
N ASP A 400 -27.19 9.76 -39.17
CA ASP A 400 -27.77 10.42 -37.99
C ASP A 400 -28.73 9.46 -37.24
N GLU A 401 -29.60 8.73 -37.95
CA GLU A 401 -30.47 7.72 -37.32
C GLU A 401 -29.72 6.62 -36.59
N ARG A 402 -28.50 6.27 -37.05
CA ARG A 402 -27.66 5.25 -36.38
C ARG A 402 -26.87 5.77 -35.21
N SER A 403 -26.55 7.07 -35.14
CA SER A 403 -25.90 7.67 -33.98
C SER A 403 -26.85 7.75 -32.77
N GLU A 404 -28.17 7.78 -33.02
CA GLU A 404 -29.19 7.75 -31.96
C GLU A 404 -29.52 6.33 -31.45
N GLU A 405 -29.15 5.26 -32.19
CA GLU A 405 -29.34 3.86 -31.78
C GLU A 405 -28.16 3.25 -30.99
N ARG A 406 -27.02 3.98 -30.85
CA ARG A 406 -25.87 3.58 -30.06
C ARG A 406 -25.87 4.23 -28.66
#